data_8baf80da54f5ac768971c30dec415ddf
#
_entry.id   8baf80da54f5ac768971c30dec415ddf
#
_cell.length_a   1.000
_cell.length_b   1.000
_cell.length_c   1.000
_cell.angle_alpha   90.00
_cell.angle_beta   90.00
_cell.angle_gamma   90.00
#
_symmetry.space_group_name_H-M   'P 1'
#
loop_
_entity.id
_entity.type
_entity.pdbx_description
1 polymer ?
#
loop_
_entity_poly.entity_id
_entity_poly.type
_entity_poly.pdbx_seq_one_letter_code
_entity_poly.pdbx_strand_id
1 'polypeptide(L)'
;MKTTVNQSEFIDAFHRCNRYEQFGYDALVSLFDYMEQLEDDCGEEMELDVIALCCDYSVDSVQDIASNYDIDIADMDDDEARSAVLEYLQENTTVVDEDCNGQILYCSAF
;
A
#
# COMPACT_ATOMS: atom_id res chain seq x y z
N MET A 1 14.89 -4.09 2.69
CA MET A 1 14.86 -5.24 3.61
C MET A 1 16.27 -5.71 3.85
N LYS A 2 16.52 -6.43 4.92
CA LYS A 2 17.83 -7.01 5.15
C LYS A 2 18.27 -7.87 3.95
N THR A 3 19.56 -7.97 3.71
CA THR A 3 20.12 -8.59 2.51
C THR A 3 19.66 -10.02 2.25
N THR A 4 19.16 -10.71 3.26
CA THR A 4 18.68 -12.10 3.16
C THR A 4 17.20 -12.20 2.81
N VAL A 5 16.46 -11.10 2.82
CA VAL A 5 15.01 -11.11 2.52
C VAL A 5 14.80 -10.78 1.06
N ASN A 6 14.27 -11.74 0.30
CA ASN A 6 13.85 -11.52 -1.07
C ASN A 6 12.31 -11.43 -1.15
N GLN A 7 11.78 -11.23 -2.36
CA GLN A 7 10.34 -11.08 -2.57
C GLN A 7 9.55 -12.28 -2.04
N SER A 8 10.02 -13.50 -2.30
CA SER A 8 9.34 -14.72 -1.82
C SER A 8 9.31 -14.79 -0.30
N GLU A 9 10.42 -14.47 0.34
CA GLU A 9 10.50 -14.47 1.81
C GLU A 9 9.62 -13.40 2.42
N PHE A 10 9.53 -12.24 1.78
CA PHE A 10 8.66 -11.16 2.20
C PHE A 10 7.20 -11.60 2.17
N ILE A 11 6.76 -12.19 1.07
CA ILE A 11 5.39 -12.69 0.92
C ILE A 11 5.11 -13.83 1.91
N ASP A 12 6.05 -14.77 2.08
CA ASP A 12 5.91 -15.86 3.05
C ASP A 12 5.76 -15.35 4.47
N ALA A 13 6.43 -14.28 4.83
CA ALA A 13 6.30 -13.68 6.15
C ALA A 13 4.87 -13.21 6.41
N PHE A 14 4.21 -12.64 5.40
CA PHE A 14 2.80 -12.24 5.51
C PHE A 14 1.87 -13.46 5.64
N HIS A 15 2.17 -14.55 4.92
CA HIS A 15 1.42 -15.80 5.07
C HIS A 15 1.54 -16.36 6.49
N ARG A 16 2.75 -16.38 7.04
CA ARG A 16 2.99 -16.90 8.40
C ARG A 16 2.27 -16.11 9.47
N CYS A 17 2.08 -14.80 9.25
CA CYS A 17 1.37 -13.93 10.18
C CYS A 17 -0.13 -13.84 9.91
N ASN A 18 -0.65 -14.59 8.95
CA ASN A 18 -2.04 -14.54 8.51
C ASN A 18 -2.46 -13.14 8.01
N ARG A 19 -1.54 -12.42 7.38
CA ARG A 19 -1.80 -11.08 6.86
C ARG A 19 -1.79 -11.00 5.33
N TYR A 20 -1.53 -12.12 4.66
CA TYR A 20 -1.47 -12.16 3.21
C TYR A 20 -2.77 -11.67 2.56
N GLU A 21 -3.91 -12.11 3.05
CA GLU A 21 -5.21 -11.78 2.48
C GLU A 21 -5.55 -10.29 2.58
N GLN A 22 -4.95 -9.59 3.55
CA GLN A 22 -5.15 -8.15 3.70
C GLN A 22 -4.64 -7.37 2.49
N PHE A 23 -3.54 -7.82 1.91
CA PHE A 23 -2.90 -7.14 0.78
C PHE A 23 -3.08 -7.86 -0.55
N GLY A 24 -2.91 -9.18 -0.59
CA GLY A 24 -2.86 -9.94 -1.81
C GLY A 24 -1.48 -9.93 -2.46
N TYR A 25 -1.28 -10.79 -3.45
CA TYR A 25 0.03 -10.98 -4.08
C TYR A 25 0.54 -9.68 -4.73
N ASP A 26 -0.31 -9.04 -5.56
CA ASP A 26 0.12 -7.85 -6.31
C ASP A 26 0.49 -6.70 -5.39
N ALA A 27 -0.28 -6.48 -4.33
CA ALA A 27 0.02 -5.43 -3.37
C ALA A 27 1.31 -5.70 -2.60
N LEU A 28 1.56 -6.96 -2.24
CA LEU A 28 2.79 -7.33 -1.54
C LEU A 28 4.02 -7.17 -2.44
N VAL A 29 3.92 -7.49 -3.72
CA VAL A 29 5.00 -7.26 -4.69
C VAL A 29 5.30 -5.76 -4.77
N SER A 30 4.28 -4.94 -4.91
CA SER A 30 4.45 -3.48 -4.98
C SER A 30 5.03 -2.92 -3.69
N LEU A 31 4.58 -3.41 -2.55
CA LEU A 31 5.08 -2.96 -1.25
C LEU A 31 6.55 -3.36 -1.06
N PHE A 32 6.92 -4.57 -1.47
CA PHE A 32 8.31 -5.01 -1.41
C PHE A 32 9.21 -4.12 -2.27
N ASP A 33 8.81 -3.85 -3.50
CA ASP A 33 9.56 -2.97 -4.41
C ASP A 33 9.70 -1.56 -3.82
N TYR A 34 8.64 -1.04 -3.21
CA TYR A 34 8.66 0.26 -2.56
C TYR A 34 9.65 0.29 -1.39
N MET A 35 9.66 -0.76 -0.56
CA MET A 35 10.60 -0.86 0.56
C MET A 35 12.05 -0.95 0.09
N GLU A 36 12.32 -1.70 -0.97
CA GLU A 36 13.65 -1.76 -1.57
C GLU A 36 14.09 -0.40 -2.09
N GLN A 37 13.19 0.35 -2.70
CA GLN A 37 13.46 1.70 -3.17
C GLN A 37 13.79 2.64 -2.01
N LEU A 38 13.06 2.54 -0.91
CA LEU A 38 13.33 3.33 0.28
C LEU A 38 14.71 3.03 0.88
N GLU A 39 15.11 1.76 0.90
CA GLU A 39 16.42 1.37 1.38
C GLU A 39 17.53 1.98 0.51
N ASP A 40 17.36 1.97 -0.81
CA ASP A 40 18.30 2.58 -1.74
C ASP A 40 18.41 4.10 -1.50
N ASP A 41 17.26 4.76 -1.31
CA ASP A 41 17.22 6.20 -1.12
C ASP A 41 17.82 6.63 0.22
N CYS A 42 17.59 5.83 1.26
CA CYS A 42 18.09 6.13 2.60
C CYS A 42 19.52 5.63 2.84
N GLY A 43 19.97 4.67 2.04
CA GLY A 43 21.28 4.04 2.21
C GLY A 43 21.41 3.14 3.44
N GLU A 44 20.29 2.76 4.05
CA GLU A 44 20.23 1.89 5.22
C GLU A 44 19.28 0.73 4.98
N GLU A 45 19.64 -0.45 5.50
CA GLU A 45 18.75 -1.60 5.44
C GLU A 45 17.60 -1.45 6.44
N MET A 46 16.41 -1.82 5.99
CA MET A 46 15.22 -1.82 6.82
C MET A 46 14.92 -3.22 7.34
N GLU A 47 14.46 -3.30 8.56
CA GLU A 47 14.07 -4.58 9.14
C GLU A 47 12.65 -4.94 8.72
N LEU A 48 12.43 -6.21 8.37
CA LEU A 48 11.10 -6.69 8.02
C LEU A 48 10.24 -6.79 9.28
N ASP A 49 9.19 -5.97 9.33
CA ASP A 49 8.20 -6.00 10.41
C ASP A 49 6.79 -6.05 9.80
N VAL A 50 6.26 -7.27 9.69
CA VAL A 50 4.94 -7.51 9.06
C VAL A 50 3.84 -6.75 9.80
N ILE A 51 3.87 -6.75 11.12
CA ILE A 51 2.82 -6.10 11.92
C ILE A 51 2.84 -4.58 11.70
N ALA A 52 4.02 -3.97 11.72
CA ALA A 52 4.14 -2.54 11.46
C ALA A 52 3.67 -2.18 10.05
N LEU A 53 4.02 -2.98 9.04
CA LEU A 53 3.58 -2.77 7.67
C LEU A 53 2.06 -2.90 7.54
N CYS A 54 1.46 -3.86 8.22
CA CYS A 54 0.00 -4.02 8.21
C CYS A 54 -0.72 -2.86 8.88
N CYS A 55 -0.09 -2.22 9.86
CA CYS A 55 -0.65 -1.04 10.52
C CYS A 55 -0.44 0.23 9.71
N ASP A 56 0.68 0.35 9.01
CA ASP A 56 1.05 1.58 8.32
C ASP A 56 0.53 1.66 6.89
N TYR A 57 0.26 0.53 6.23
CA TYR A 57 -0.15 0.49 4.83
C TYR A 57 -1.46 -0.27 4.68
N SER A 58 -2.25 0.16 3.70
CA SER A 58 -3.54 -0.46 3.40
C SER A 58 -3.78 -0.54 1.91
N VAL A 59 -4.59 -1.51 1.51
CA VAL A 59 -5.05 -1.69 0.12
C VAL A 59 -6.57 -1.60 0.14
N ASP A 60 -7.11 -0.57 -0.49
CA ASP A 60 -8.56 -0.34 -0.50
C ASP A 60 -9.02 0.09 -1.88
N SER A 61 -10.31 -0.16 -2.18
CA SER A 61 -10.92 0.34 -3.40
C SER A 61 -11.16 1.84 -3.30
N VAL A 62 -11.41 2.47 -4.45
CA VAL A 62 -11.72 3.90 -4.51
C VAL A 62 -12.93 4.23 -3.63
N GLN A 63 -13.99 3.43 -3.69
CA GLN A 63 -15.18 3.64 -2.90
C GLN A 63 -14.93 3.51 -1.40
N ASP A 64 -14.13 2.53 -1.01
CA ASP A 64 -13.78 2.31 0.40
C ASP A 64 -12.98 3.48 0.96
N ILE A 65 -11.99 3.96 0.22
CA ILE A 65 -11.18 5.10 0.63
C ILE A 65 -12.04 6.36 0.73
N ALA A 66 -12.88 6.60 -0.26
CA ALA A 66 -13.77 7.75 -0.24
C ALA A 66 -14.70 7.73 0.97
N SER A 67 -15.23 6.56 1.32
CA SER A 67 -16.08 6.39 2.48
C SER A 67 -15.32 6.62 3.79
N ASN A 68 -14.09 6.13 3.88
CA ASN A 68 -13.28 6.24 5.11
C ASN A 68 -12.84 7.67 5.40
N TYR A 69 -12.61 8.47 4.36
CA TYR A 69 -12.10 9.83 4.50
C TYR A 69 -13.10 10.91 4.10
N ASP A 70 -14.37 10.55 3.96
CA ASP A 70 -15.45 11.47 3.61
C ASP A 70 -15.20 12.26 2.30
N ILE A 71 -14.66 11.59 1.30
CA ILE A 71 -14.46 12.17 -0.01
C ILE A 71 -15.75 12.02 -0.82
N ASP A 72 -16.31 13.12 -1.29
CA ASP A 72 -17.56 13.10 -2.06
C ASP A 72 -17.30 12.71 -3.51
N ILE A 73 -17.72 11.50 -3.89
CA ILE A 73 -17.59 10.99 -5.25
C ILE A 73 -18.94 10.62 -5.85
N ALA A 74 -20.05 11.03 -5.23
CA ALA A 74 -21.39 10.60 -5.62
C ALA A 74 -21.76 11.04 -7.05
N ASP A 75 -21.29 12.21 -7.48
CA ASP A 75 -21.58 12.76 -8.80
C ASP A 75 -20.45 12.50 -9.81
N MET A 76 -19.50 11.68 -9.46
CA MET A 76 -18.32 11.41 -10.28
C MET A 76 -18.42 10.04 -10.94
N ASP A 77 -17.88 9.91 -12.16
CA ASP A 77 -17.68 8.60 -12.77
C ASP A 77 -16.46 7.91 -12.12
N ASP A 78 -16.16 6.68 -12.53
CA ASP A 78 -15.09 5.90 -11.91
C ASP A 78 -13.73 6.58 -12.06
N ASP A 79 -13.44 7.17 -13.21
CA ASP A 79 -12.16 7.83 -13.46
C ASP A 79 -12.02 9.11 -12.63
N GLU A 80 -13.08 9.89 -12.55
CA GLU A 80 -13.08 11.11 -11.73
C GLU A 80 -12.95 10.81 -10.24
N ALA A 81 -13.70 9.81 -9.77
CA ALA A 81 -13.64 9.37 -8.38
C ALA A 81 -12.23 8.89 -8.02
N ARG A 82 -11.61 8.11 -8.89
CA ARG A 82 -10.24 7.64 -8.69
C ARG A 82 -9.25 8.80 -8.62
N SER A 83 -9.37 9.76 -9.53
CA SER A 83 -8.51 10.95 -9.54
C SER A 83 -8.67 11.77 -8.27
N ALA A 84 -9.90 11.96 -7.80
CA ALA A 84 -10.16 12.71 -6.57
C ALA A 84 -9.56 12.02 -5.34
N VAL A 85 -9.72 10.71 -5.24
CA VAL A 85 -9.15 9.92 -4.14
C VAL A 85 -7.63 9.95 -4.17
N LEU A 86 -7.03 9.76 -5.35
CA LEU A 86 -5.57 9.78 -5.50
C LEU A 86 -4.99 11.14 -5.14
N GLU A 87 -5.63 12.21 -5.58
CA GLU A 87 -5.20 13.57 -5.24
C GLU A 87 -5.22 13.79 -3.73
N TYR A 88 -6.31 13.39 -3.08
CA TYR A 88 -6.41 13.48 -1.63
C TYR A 88 -5.28 12.73 -0.92
N LEU A 89 -5.03 11.50 -1.33
CA LEU A 89 -3.98 10.67 -0.72
C LEU A 89 -2.59 11.24 -0.96
N GLN A 90 -2.33 11.73 -2.17
CA GLN A 90 -1.02 12.29 -2.52
C GLN A 90 -0.73 13.58 -1.75
N GLU A 91 -1.75 14.35 -1.42
CA GLU A 91 -1.59 15.58 -0.62
C GLU A 91 -1.35 15.28 0.87
N ASN A 92 -1.89 14.18 1.39
CA ASN A 92 -1.89 13.89 2.81
C ASN A 92 -0.94 12.76 3.21
N THR A 93 -0.59 11.88 2.28
CA THR A 93 0.23 10.71 2.57
C THR A 93 0.99 10.25 1.32
N THR A 94 1.51 9.02 1.35
CA THR A 94 2.23 8.43 0.23
C THR A 94 1.40 7.33 -0.41
N VAL A 95 1.23 7.41 -1.73
CA VAL A 95 0.61 6.33 -2.52
C VAL A 95 1.73 5.44 -3.05
N VAL A 96 1.70 4.17 -2.71
CA VAL A 96 2.71 3.19 -3.13
C VAL A 96 2.39 2.65 -4.52
N ASP A 97 1.13 2.30 -4.76
CA ASP A 97 0.66 1.78 -6.05
C ASP A 97 -0.74 2.33 -6.34
N GLU A 98 -0.87 3.07 -7.43
CA GLU A 98 -2.14 3.67 -7.81
C GLU A 98 -3.13 2.69 -8.40
N ASP A 99 -2.65 1.54 -8.90
CA ASP A 99 -3.50 0.52 -9.51
C ASP A 99 -3.00 -0.87 -9.16
N CYS A 100 -3.47 -1.36 -8.03
CA CYS A 100 -3.16 -2.71 -7.55
C CYS A 100 -4.45 -3.54 -7.67
N ASN A 101 -4.67 -4.15 -8.83
CA ASN A 101 -5.90 -4.91 -9.14
C ASN A 101 -7.16 -4.07 -8.95
N GLY A 102 -7.14 -2.82 -9.38
CA GLY A 102 -8.27 -1.91 -9.22
C GLY A 102 -8.38 -1.28 -7.83
N GLN A 103 -7.44 -1.59 -6.95
CA GLN A 103 -7.35 -1.00 -5.62
C GLN A 103 -6.13 -0.10 -5.51
N ILE A 104 -6.04 0.66 -4.44
CA ILE A 104 -4.92 1.57 -4.19
C ILE A 104 -4.16 1.10 -2.96
N LEU A 105 -2.85 0.94 -3.09
CA LEU A 105 -1.95 0.65 -1.97
C LEU A 105 -1.34 1.98 -1.51
N TYR A 106 -1.60 2.34 -0.26
CA TYR A 106 -1.19 3.63 0.27
C TYR A 106 -0.80 3.52 1.75
N CYS A 107 -0.08 4.52 2.23
CA CYS A 107 0.23 4.63 3.66
C CYS A 107 -1.00 5.16 4.39
N SER A 108 -1.58 4.36 5.25
CA SER A 108 -2.79 4.70 6.01
C SER A 108 -2.48 5.31 7.37
N ALA A 109 -1.19 5.44 7.72
CA ALA A 109 -0.75 6.00 8.99
C ALA A 109 -0.53 7.52 8.89
N PHE A 110 -1.61 8.25 8.62
CA PHE A 110 -1.52 9.72 8.53
C PHE A 110 -2.65 10.41 9.27
#